data_d4685ebdd49b54f29751e6f32cf5b75c
#
_entry.id   d4685ebdd49b54f29751e6f32cf5b75c
#
_cell.length_a   1.000
_cell.length_b   1.000
_cell.length_c   1.000
_cell.angle_alpha   90.00
_cell.angle_beta   90.00
_cell.angle_gamma   90.00
#
_symmetry.space_group_name_H-M   'P 1'
#
loop_
_entity.id
_entity.type
_entity.pdbx_description
1 polymer ?
#
loop_
_entity_poly.entity_id
_entity_poly.type
_entity_poly.pdbx_seq_one_letter_code
_entity_poly.pdbx_strand_id
1 'polypeptide(L)'
;DPRWGRVMESTGEDPYLNGLFAEAMVQGLQGDDMSREGKVCACVKHFAGYGGAIGGRDYNTVEVSENTLRNEYLPAYEKGIKAGAGMVMTSFNTINGVPATINQWLMKKVLREEMGFDGVLISDFAAIYETIAHGCSEDARDAAGKAALAGVDIDMMTECYRSELVRLVEDGTVPESLIDESVLRILTLKNKLGLFEDPYKGMGAEKEAQVQLTEAHRALARKAAAESFVLLKNEGGLLPLSTEKKIAFIGPYTDSKCLISTWAISGDVKDCVTIREAAEEVFDSTKTTYVQGSAFMPQGYVFEGFDQAGNVLPVEYTEAERAQMLQEAIEAAKQAEIVVMPIGEYYLQSGEATSRGDIQIPDPQLVLLREIAKVNANIVAVLFNGRPLDLREVKENAKAVLEVWIPGTEGGHAIVDVLTGKVNPSGKLPMSFPYCVGQIPVYYNHLATGRPNDPQKKERYLSRYLDIPNEPLYPFGYGLSYTTFTVSDVILSSDRLTEDGEIIASVCIQNTGEREGSDVLQLYIRDVTASVARPVKELKGFEKVSLKPGEKKEISFRITEEMLRFVRADGSYGSEPGKFRVWISDSSDSGMYQEFVL
;
A
#
# COMPACT_ATOMS: atom_id res chain seq x y z
N ASP A 1 -0.98 -8.65 4.14
CA ASP A 1 -0.23 -9.86 3.75
C ASP A 1 0.32 -9.68 2.32
N PRO A 2 1.65 -9.78 2.10
CA PRO A 2 2.26 -9.63 0.77
C PRO A 2 1.77 -10.64 -0.29
N ARG A 3 1.23 -11.79 0.13
CA ARG A 3 0.66 -12.79 -0.79
C ARG A 3 -0.68 -12.35 -1.39
N TRP A 4 -1.38 -11.44 -0.73
CA TRP A 4 -2.67 -10.93 -1.19
C TRP A 4 -2.48 -9.95 -2.36
N GLY A 5 -3.14 -10.21 -3.50
CA GLY A 5 -2.98 -9.39 -4.70
C GLY A 5 -3.46 -7.95 -4.53
N ARG A 6 -4.53 -7.76 -3.77
CA ARG A 6 -5.11 -6.43 -3.49
C ARG A 6 -4.34 -5.60 -2.46
N VAL A 7 -3.23 -6.10 -1.92
CA VAL A 7 -2.37 -5.31 -1.03
C VAL A 7 -1.91 -4.01 -1.71
N MET A 8 -1.79 -3.99 -3.03
CA MET A 8 -1.50 -2.79 -3.82
C MET A 8 -2.56 -1.69 -3.74
N GLU A 9 -3.79 -2.02 -3.32
CA GLU A 9 -4.86 -1.03 -3.12
C GLU A 9 -4.80 -0.38 -1.74
N SER A 10 -3.96 -0.89 -0.84
CA SER A 10 -3.72 -0.32 0.49
C SER A 10 -2.55 0.66 0.46
N THR A 11 -2.50 1.52 1.47
CA THR A 11 -1.38 2.46 1.69
C THR A 11 -0.34 1.90 2.67
N GLY A 12 -0.32 0.57 2.87
CA GLY A 12 0.69 -0.13 3.66
C GLY A 12 0.15 -0.85 4.90
N GLU A 13 1.06 -1.25 5.79
CA GLU A 13 0.75 -2.09 6.95
C GLU A 13 0.34 -1.31 8.21
N ASP A 14 0.56 0.02 8.21
CA ASP A 14 0.37 0.83 9.40
C ASP A 14 -1.03 1.47 9.49
N PRO A 15 -1.81 1.26 10.58
CA PRO A 15 -3.16 1.80 10.71
C PRO A 15 -3.21 3.33 10.79
N TYR A 16 -2.22 4.00 11.39
CA TYR A 16 -2.16 5.45 11.47
C TYR A 16 -1.94 6.08 10.10
N LEU A 17 -0.95 5.56 9.33
CA LEU A 17 -0.65 6.01 7.97
C LEU A 17 -1.85 5.78 7.03
N ASN A 18 -2.46 4.59 7.08
CA ASN A 18 -3.67 4.29 6.30
C ASN A 18 -4.81 5.27 6.62
N GLY A 19 -4.98 5.61 7.90
CA GLY A 19 -5.98 6.58 8.33
C GLY A 19 -5.76 7.97 7.73
N LEU A 20 -4.52 8.47 7.69
CA LEU A 20 -4.19 9.77 7.09
C LEU A 20 -4.42 9.79 5.58
N PHE A 21 -4.08 8.70 4.87
CA PHE A 21 -4.38 8.57 3.45
C PHE A 21 -5.89 8.53 3.20
N ALA A 22 -6.66 7.76 3.99
CA ALA A 22 -8.11 7.71 3.88
C ALA A 22 -8.74 9.10 4.06
N GLU A 23 -8.31 9.84 5.09
CA GLU A 23 -8.75 11.22 5.33
C GLU A 23 -8.44 12.13 4.13
N ALA A 24 -7.20 12.13 3.65
CA ALA A 24 -6.78 12.96 2.53
C ALA A 24 -7.53 12.61 1.22
N MET A 25 -7.75 11.32 0.95
CA MET A 25 -8.48 10.87 -0.24
C MET A 25 -9.96 11.26 -0.17
N VAL A 26 -10.63 11.08 0.97
CA VAL A 26 -12.02 11.51 1.16
C VAL A 26 -12.16 13.01 0.93
N GLN A 27 -11.29 13.82 1.54
CA GLN A 27 -11.29 15.29 1.37
C GLN A 27 -11.00 15.69 -0.08
N GLY A 28 -10.06 15.04 -0.74
CA GLY A 28 -9.71 15.31 -2.14
C GLY A 28 -10.85 15.02 -3.12
N LEU A 29 -11.51 13.85 -2.95
CA LEU A 29 -12.61 13.42 -3.80
C LEU A 29 -13.88 14.25 -3.59
N GLN A 30 -14.27 14.48 -2.34
CA GLN A 30 -15.52 15.14 -1.97
C GLN A 30 -15.41 16.65 -1.88
N GLY A 31 -14.24 17.18 -1.48
CA GLY A 31 -14.09 18.59 -1.13
C GLY A 31 -15.04 19.00 0.01
N ASP A 32 -15.29 20.30 0.12
CA ASP A 32 -16.22 20.85 1.11
C ASP A 32 -17.68 20.69 0.69
N ASP A 33 -17.95 20.47 -0.60
CA ASP A 33 -19.28 20.39 -1.18
C ASP A 33 -19.29 19.44 -2.39
N MET A 34 -19.86 18.26 -2.22
CA MET A 34 -19.98 17.24 -3.27
C MET A 34 -20.90 17.63 -4.43
N SER A 35 -21.74 18.67 -4.26
CA SER A 35 -22.62 19.14 -5.34
C SER A 35 -21.85 19.88 -6.44
N ARG A 36 -20.62 20.31 -6.17
CA ARG A 36 -19.78 21.02 -7.14
C ARG A 36 -19.31 20.11 -8.26
N GLU A 37 -19.10 20.70 -9.43
CA GLU A 37 -18.51 20.00 -10.59
C GLU A 37 -17.10 19.47 -10.24
N GLY A 38 -16.78 18.27 -10.73
CA GLY A 38 -15.49 17.61 -10.47
C GLY A 38 -15.36 16.97 -9.07
N LYS A 39 -16.43 16.96 -8.28
CA LYS A 39 -16.48 16.27 -7.00
C LYS A 39 -17.34 15.01 -7.09
N VAL A 40 -16.93 13.97 -6.34
CA VAL A 40 -17.59 12.66 -6.30
C VAL A 40 -17.67 12.16 -4.85
N CYS A 41 -18.62 11.26 -4.60
CA CYS A 41 -18.70 10.58 -3.31
C CYS A 41 -17.51 9.63 -3.12
N ALA A 42 -16.83 9.70 -1.99
CA ALA A 42 -15.84 8.72 -1.57
C ALA A 42 -16.53 7.50 -0.95
N CYS A 43 -16.02 6.30 -1.28
CA CYS A 43 -16.43 5.04 -0.69
C CYS A 43 -15.25 4.41 0.04
N VAL A 44 -15.32 4.36 1.37
CA VAL A 44 -14.30 3.68 2.19
C VAL A 44 -14.53 2.18 2.13
N LYS A 45 -13.50 1.40 1.77
CA LYS A 45 -13.64 -0.03 1.50
C LYS A 45 -12.37 -0.83 1.82
N HIS A 46 -12.47 -2.14 2.08
CA HIS A 46 -13.69 -2.93 2.23
C HIS A 46 -13.90 -3.21 3.72
N PHE A 47 -15.07 -2.90 4.25
CA PHE A 47 -15.34 -2.92 5.70
C PHE A 47 -15.77 -4.33 6.15
N ALA A 48 -14.94 -5.05 6.92
CA ALA A 48 -13.65 -4.69 7.46
C ALA A 48 -12.71 -5.89 7.48
N GLY A 49 -11.41 -5.59 7.66
CA GLY A 49 -10.42 -6.63 7.94
C GLY A 49 -9.91 -7.40 6.73
N TYR A 50 -10.31 -7.07 5.51
CA TYR A 50 -10.06 -7.86 4.30
C TYR A 50 -8.58 -8.15 4.03
N GLY A 51 -7.67 -7.26 4.40
CA GLY A 51 -6.21 -7.47 4.29
C GLY A 51 -5.66 -8.58 5.19
N GLY A 52 -6.45 -9.07 6.15
CA GLY A 52 -6.12 -10.19 7.05
C GLY A 52 -6.56 -11.56 6.55
N ALA A 53 -6.93 -11.71 5.28
CA ALA A 53 -7.38 -12.98 4.70
C ALA A 53 -6.35 -14.09 4.88
N ILE A 54 -6.81 -15.28 5.29
CA ILE A 54 -5.95 -16.43 5.61
C ILE A 54 -5.07 -16.81 4.41
N GLY A 55 -3.76 -16.78 4.63
CA GLY A 55 -2.76 -17.12 3.62
C GLY A 55 -2.65 -16.10 2.49
N GLY A 56 -3.17 -14.88 2.66
CA GLY A 56 -3.20 -13.86 1.62
C GLY A 56 -4.07 -14.21 0.43
N ARG A 57 -4.98 -15.20 0.57
CA ARG A 57 -5.89 -15.63 -0.50
C ARG A 57 -7.07 -14.69 -0.57
N ASP A 58 -7.30 -14.14 -1.75
CA ASP A 58 -8.45 -13.27 -1.98
C ASP A 58 -9.77 -13.98 -1.67
N TYR A 59 -10.79 -13.24 -1.24
CA TYR A 59 -12.13 -13.74 -0.87
C TYR A 59 -12.16 -14.72 0.31
N ASN A 60 -11.03 -14.90 1.02
CA ASN A 60 -10.95 -15.88 2.10
C ASN A 60 -11.35 -15.28 3.46
N THR A 61 -11.59 -16.18 4.40
CA THR A 61 -11.91 -15.92 5.80
C THR A 61 -10.83 -15.06 6.48
N VAL A 62 -11.26 -14.19 7.39
CA VAL A 62 -10.38 -13.44 8.31
C VAL A 62 -10.62 -13.93 9.72
N GLU A 63 -9.54 -14.37 10.37
CA GLU A 63 -9.55 -14.84 11.77
C GLU A 63 -8.64 -13.92 12.61
N VAL A 64 -9.23 -12.93 13.23
CA VAL A 64 -8.57 -12.00 14.13
C VAL A 64 -9.38 -11.82 15.40
N SER A 65 -8.72 -11.58 16.53
CA SER A 65 -9.44 -11.23 17.74
C SER A 65 -10.15 -9.88 17.62
N GLU A 66 -11.21 -9.65 18.39
CA GLU A 66 -11.88 -8.35 18.43
C GLU A 66 -10.90 -7.23 18.85
N ASN A 67 -9.97 -7.53 19.77
CA ASN A 67 -8.94 -6.58 20.18
C ASN A 67 -8.02 -6.20 19.00
N THR A 68 -7.55 -7.17 18.21
CA THR A 68 -6.76 -6.90 17.00
C THR A 68 -7.58 -6.13 15.96
N LEU A 69 -8.83 -6.53 15.72
CA LEU A 69 -9.71 -5.83 14.79
C LEU A 69 -9.85 -4.34 15.15
N ARG A 70 -10.12 -4.05 16.43
CA ARG A 70 -10.35 -2.70 16.93
C ARG A 70 -9.09 -1.83 16.99
N ASN A 71 -7.93 -2.40 17.29
CA ASN A 71 -6.70 -1.63 17.43
C ASN A 71 -5.91 -1.50 16.10
N GLU A 72 -6.06 -2.47 15.17
CA GLU A 72 -5.20 -2.54 13.97
C GLU A 72 -5.97 -2.29 12.66
N TYR A 73 -7.22 -2.76 12.55
CA TYR A 73 -7.96 -2.65 11.28
C TYR A 73 -8.96 -1.50 11.25
N LEU A 74 -9.74 -1.31 12.31
CA LEU A 74 -10.82 -0.32 12.33
C LEU A 74 -10.36 1.14 12.37
N PRO A 75 -9.20 1.53 12.93
CA PRO A 75 -8.82 2.94 13.04
C PRO A 75 -8.74 3.68 11.71
N ALA A 76 -8.29 3.02 10.63
CA ALA A 76 -8.21 3.63 9.31
C ALA A 76 -9.59 3.91 8.70
N TYR A 77 -10.55 3.00 8.90
CA TYR A 77 -11.95 3.22 8.49
C TYR A 77 -12.60 4.37 9.26
N GLU A 78 -12.38 4.40 10.58
CA GLU A 78 -12.89 5.46 11.44
C GLU A 78 -12.40 6.85 10.99
N LYS A 79 -11.14 6.97 10.60
CA LYS A 79 -10.57 8.20 10.05
C LYS A 79 -11.26 8.64 8.76
N GLY A 80 -11.47 7.71 7.82
CA GLY A 80 -12.20 8.00 6.58
C GLY A 80 -13.66 8.40 6.82
N ILE A 81 -14.34 7.77 7.78
CA ILE A 81 -15.71 8.11 8.20
C ILE A 81 -15.73 9.50 8.84
N LYS A 82 -14.83 9.80 9.78
CA LYS A 82 -14.71 11.13 10.41
C LYS A 82 -14.37 12.24 9.41
N ALA A 83 -13.68 11.91 8.32
CA ALA A 83 -13.44 12.83 7.20
C ALA A 83 -14.69 13.09 6.35
N GLY A 84 -15.82 12.41 6.64
CA GLY A 84 -17.11 12.63 6.01
C GLY A 84 -17.40 11.75 4.79
N ALA A 85 -16.76 10.59 4.65
CA ALA A 85 -17.05 9.65 3.56
C ALA A 85 -18.54 9.38 3.42
N GLY A 86 -19.09 9.59 2.23
CA GLY A 86 -20.52 9.42 1.96
C GLY A 86 -20.96 7.97 1.82
N MET A 87 -20.03 7.07 1.53
CA MET A 87 -20.29 5.64 1.36
C MET A 87 -19.27 4.77 2.09
N VAL A 88 -19.71 3.58 2.49
CA VAL A 88 -18.87 2.45 2.93
C VAL A 88 -19.30 1.21 2.16
N MET A 89 -18.32 0.37 1.76
CA MET A 89 -18.59 -0.91 1.11
C MET A 89 -18.22 -2.05 2.05
N THR A 90 -19.09 -3.08 2.16
CA THR A 90 -18.81 -4.28 2.94
C THR A 90 -17.68 -5.09 2.30
N SER A 91 -17.02 -5.94 3.08
CA SER A 91 -16.00 -6.85 2.57
C SER A 91 -16.56 -8.25 2.30
N PHE A 92 -15.84 -9.03 1.48
CA PHE A 92 -16.21 -10.42 1.15
C PHE A 92 -15.99 -11.41 2.29
N ASN A 93 -15.01 -11.15 3.15
CA ASN A 93 -14.55 -12.07 4.18
C ASN A 93 -15.54 -12.20 5.35
N THR A 94 -15.34 -13.23 6.14
CA THR A 94 -16.00 -13.37 7.45
C THR A 94 -15.23 -12.61 8.54
N ILE A 95 -15.97 -12.14 9.56
CA ILE A 95 -15.42 -11.69 10.84
C ILE A 95 -16.18 -12.44 11.93
N ASN A 96 -15.44 -13.07 12.85
CA ASN A 96 -16.02 -13.94 13.88
C ASN A 96 -16.92 -15.04 13.28
N GLY A 97 -16.55 -15.61 12.13
CA GLY A 97 -17.29 -16.65 11.43
C GLY A 97 -18.54 -16.19 10.68
N VAL A 98 -18.86 -14.89 10.67
CA VAL A 98 -20.03 -14.32 9.97
C VAL A 98 -19.56 -13.48 8.79
N PRO A 99 -20.09 -13.72 7.55
CA PRO A 99 -19.81 -12.86 6.40
C PRO A 99 -20.07 -11.39 6.72
N ALA A 100 -19.12 -10.51 6.43
CA ALA A 100 -19.20 -9.11 6.81
C ALA A 100 -20.52 -8.45 6.38
N THR A 101 -20.98 -8.73 5.16
CA THR A 101 -22.21 -8.17 4.57
C THR A 101 -23.47 -8.44 5.40
N ILE A 102 -23.54 -9.58 6.11
CA ILE A 102 -24.69 -9.93 6.97
C ILE A 102 -24.39 -9.84 8.47
N ASN A 103 -23.20 -9.32 8.83
CA ASN A 103 -22.76 -9.25 10.22
C ASN A 103 -23.36 -8.02 10.92
N GLN A 104 -24.50 -8.21 11.61
CA GLN A 104 -25.20 -7.12 12.31
C GLN A 104 -24.34 -6.45 13.38
N TRP A 105 -23.49 -7.20 14.10
CA TRP A 105 -22.58 -6.60 15.07
C TRP A 105 -21.62 -5.62 14.39
N LEU A 106 -21.01 -6.04 13.28
CA LEU A 106 -20.04 -5.22 12.56
C LEU A 106 -20.71 -4.00 11.90
N MET A 107 -21.86 -4.20 11.21
CA MET A 107 -22.51 -3.14 10.44
C MET A 107 -23.34 -2.18 11.30
N LYS A 108 -24.08 -2.69 12.30
CA LYS A 108 -24.91 -1.85 13.16
C LYS A 108 -24.15 -1.33 14.37
N LYS A 109 -23.60 -2.25 15.18
CA LYS A 109 -22.96 -1.85 16.45
C LYS A 109 -21.66 -1.08 16.19
N VAL A 110 -20.75 -1.65 15.41
CA VAL A 110 -19.44 -1.01 15.18
C VAL A 110 -19.58 0.17 14.22
N LEU A 111 -20.07 -0.04 12.99
CA LEU A 111 -20.07 0.99 11.96
C LEU A 111 -21.06 2.13 12.26
N ARG A 112 -22.36 1.79 12.54
CA ARG A 112 -23.39 2.82 12.71
C ARG A 112 -23.35 3.46 14.09
N GLU A 113 -23.33 2.67 15.17
CA GLU A 113 -23.46 3.20 16.53
C GLU A 113 -22.14 3.73 17.08
N GLU A 114 -21.04 2.96 17.00
CA GLU A 114 -19.78 3.34 17.61
C GLU A 114 -19.00 4.35 16.76
N MET A 115 -18.89 4.13 15.43
CA MET A 115 -18.20 5.07 14.52
C MET A 115 -19.09 6.22 14.04
N GLY A 116 -20.42 6.16 14.26
CA GLY A 116 -21.37 7.22 13.90
C GLY A 116 -21.59 7.37 12.38
N PHE A 117 -21.40 6.32 11.59
CA PHE A 117 -21.61 6.39 10.14
C PHE A 117 -23.08 6.52 9.77
N ASP A 118 -23.46 7.63 9.14
CA ASP A 118 -24.83 7.93 8.69
C ASP A 118 -25.02 7.85 7.16
N GLY A 119 -23.95 7.57 6.42
CA GLY A 119 -23.96 7.47 4.97
C GLY A 119 -24.51 6.15 4.42
N VAL A 120 -24.36 5.93 3.13
CA VAL A 120 -24.84 4.75 2.40
C VAL A 120 -23.89 3.58 2.57
N LEU A 121 -24.44 2.42 2.97
CA LEU A 121 -23.71 1.15 3.04
C LEU A 121 -24.08 0.29 1.82
N ILE A 122 -23.09 0.01 0.98
CA ILE A 122 -23.25 -0.85 -0.21
C ILE A 122 -22.54 -2.19 0.03
N SER A 123 -23.10 -3.28 -0.50
CA SER A 123 -22.37 -4.55 -0.54
C SER A 123 -21.22 -4.48 -1.54
N ASP A 124 -20.21 -5.33 -1.39
CA ASP A 124 -19.29 -5.61 -2.49
C ASP A 124 -19.99 -6.40 -3.59
N PHE A 125 -19.32 -6.60 -4.74
CA PHE A 125 -19.87 -7.26 -5.92
C PHE A 125 -20.36 -8.67 -5.58
N ALA A 126 -21.67 -8.92 -5.72
CA ALA A 126 -22.34 -10.17 -5.40
C ALA A 126 -22.24 -10.65 -3.93
N ALA A 127 -21.67 -9.88 -2.99
CA ALA A 127 -21.38 -10.31 -1.63
C ALA A 127 -22.63 -10.70 -0.81
N ILE A 128 -23.82 -10.22 -1.15
CA ILE A 128 -25.07 -10.69 -0.55
C ILE A 128 -25.33 -12.14 -0.97
N TYR A 129 -25.24 -12.44 -2.26
CA TYR A 129 -25.48 -13.79 -2.80
C TYR A 129 -24.42 -14.79 -2.33
N GLU A 130 -23.17 -14.37 -2.17
CA GLU A 130 -22.07 -15.21 -1.72
C GLU A 130 -22.25 -15.75 -0.29
N THR A 131 -23.11 -15.15 0.51
CA THR A 131 -23.46 -15.68 1.85
C THR A 131 -24.06 -17.08 1.79
N ILE A 132 -24.64 -17.48 0.64
CA ILE A 132 -25.10 -18.85 0.37
C ILE A 132 -23.93 -19.81 0.28
N ALA A 133 -22.89 -19.44 -0.47
CA ALA A 133 -21.66 -20.24 -0.60
C ALA A 133 -20.88 -20.32 0.73
N HIS A 134 -20.95 -19.29 1.57
CA HIS A 134 -20.45 -19.33 2.94
C HIS A 134 -21.23 -20.29 3.86
N GLY A 135 -22.40 -20.82 3.42
CA GLY A 135 -23.28 -21.64 4.25
C GLY A 135 -24.00 -20.87 5.35
N CYS A 136 -24.07 -19.54 5.21
CA CYS A 136 -24.71 -18.65 6.17
C CYS A 136 -26.10 -18.19 5.73
N SER A 137 -26.48 -18.46 4.48
CA SER A 137 -27.84 -18.24 3.95
C SER A 137 -28.31 -19.47 3.17
N GLU A 138 -29.64 -19.78 3.22
CA GLU A 138 -30.20 -20.92 2.53
C GLU A 138 -30.38 -20.65 1.03
N ASP A 139 -30.83 -19.43 0.71
CA ASP A 139 -31.13 -18.99 -0.65
C ASP A 139 -31.04 -17.46 -0.78
N ALA A 140 -31.36 -16.92 -1.96
CA ALA A 140 -31.32 -15.49 -2.23
C ALA A 140 -32.27 -14.68 -1.32
N ARG A 141 -33.42 -15.27 -0.93
CA ARG A 141 -34.39 -14.64 -0.03
C ARG A 141 -33.83 -14.49 1.39
N ASP A 142 -33.26 -15.56 1.94
CA ASP A 142 -32.62 -15.54 3.27
C ASP A 142 -31.40 -14.60 3.27
N ALA A 143 -30.60 -14.61 2.21
CA ALA A 143 -29.48 -13.68 2.02
C ALA A 143 -29.94 -12.22 2.02
N ALA A 144 -30.98 -11.88 1.23
CA ALA A 144 -31.56 -10.54 1.18
C ALA A 144 -32.08 -10.08 2.55
N GLY A 145 -32.80 -10.96 3.25
CA GLY A 145 -33.32 -10.66 4.58
C GLY A 145 -32.25 -10.36 5.60
N LYS A 146 -31.19 -11.19 5.65
CA LYS A 146 -30.07 -11.03 6.57
C LYS A 146 -29.26 -9.75 6.27
N ALA A 147 -29.01 -9.44 4.99
CA ALA A 147 -28.32 -8.23 4.59
C ALA A 147 -29.10 -6.95 4.90
N ALA A 148 -30.43 -6.94 4.63
CA ALA A 148 -31.30 -5.83 4.99
C ALA A 148 -31.37 -5.63 6.52
N LEU A 149 -31.47 -6.72 7.30
CA LEU A 149 -31.44 -6.69 8.75
C LEU A 149 -30.06 -6.25 9.29
N ALA A 150 -28.97 -6.45 8.55
CA ALA A 150 -27.66 -5.91 8.90
C ALA A 150 -27.51 -4.42 8.54
N GLY A 151 -28.43 -3.83 7.77
CA GLY A 151 -28.44 -2.41 7.41
C GLY A 151 -27.67 -2.09 6.14
N VAL A 152 -27.48 -3.06 5.23
CA VAL A 152 -26.95 -2.85 3.89
C VAL A 152 -28.01 -2.16 3.04
N ASP A 153 -27.67 -0.99 2.47
CA ASP A 153 -28.63 -0.15 1.76
C ASP A 153 -28.73 -0.50 0.26
N ILE A 154 -27.61 -0.93 -0.33
CA ILE A 154 -27.54 -1.24 -1.77
C ILE A 154 -26.96 -2.63 -1.99
N ASP A 155 -27.64 -3.44 -2.79
CA ASP A 155 -27.20 -4.73 -3.31
C ASP A 155 -26.42 -4.51 -4.61
N MET A 156 -25.11 -4.77 -4.59
CA MET A 156 -24.27 -4.57 -5.76
C MET A 156 -24.25 -5.83 -6.64
N MET A 157 -24.88 -5.68 -7.83
CA MET A 157 -24.85 -6.65 -8.94
C MET A 157 -25.52 -8.00 -8.68
N THR A 158 -26.46 -8.08 -7.70
CA THR A 158 -27.33 -9.26 -7.60
C THR A 158 -28.81 -8.91 -7.72
N GLU A 159 -29.66 -9.91 -7.82
CA GLU A 159 -31.12 -9.75 -7.84
C GLU A 159 -31.76 -9.94 -6.46
N CYS A 160 -30.97 -10.15 -5.40
CA CYS A 160 -31.47 -10.52 -4.08
C CYS A 160 -32.47 -9.50 -3.53
N TYR A 161 -32.09 -8.22 -3.52
CA TYR A 161 -32.98 -7.16 -3.04
C TYR A 161 -34.18 -6.95 -3.99
N ARG A 162 -33.91 -6.88 -5.28
CA ARG A 162 -34.93 -6.61 -6.29
C ARG A 162 -36.03 -7.68 -6.32
N SER A 163 -35.66 -8.97 -6.15
CA SER A 163 -36.60 -10.08 -6.22
C SER A 163 -37.33 -10.34 -4.90
N GLU A 164 -36.68 -10.08 -3.74
CA GLU A 164 -37.16 -10.63 -2.48
C GLU A 164 -37.61 -9.60 -1.43
N LEU A 165 -37.11 -8.34 -1.46
CA LEU A 165 -37.43 -7.38 -0.38
C LEU A 165 -38.90 -7.12 -0.20
N VAL A 166 -39.70 -7.02 -1.28
CA VAL A 166 -41.14 -6.78 -1.18
C VAL A 166 -41.81 -7.87 -0.38
N ARG A 167 -41.51 -9.14 -0.70
CA ARG A 167 -42.07 -10.31 0.00
C ARG A 167 -41.61 -10.40 1.45
N LEU A 168 -40.33 -10.03 1.73
CA LEU A 168 -39.78 -10.02 3.07
C LEU A 168 -40.43 -8.96 3.98
N VAL A 169 -40.88 -7.85 3.39
CA VAL A 169 -41.65 -6.81 4.09
C VAL A 169 -43.11 -7.28 4.29
N GLU A 170 -43.74 -7.82 3.25
CA GLU A 170 -45.12 -8.29 3.30
C GLU A 170 -45.35 -9.38 4.35
N ASP A 171 -44.38 -10.29 4.56
CA ASP A 171 -44.49 -11.35 5.58
C ASP A 171 -43.94 -10.95 6.96
N GLY A 172 -43.40 -9.71 7.07
CA GLY A 172 -42.90 -9.15 8.32
C GLY A 172 -41.50 -9.62 8.71
N THR A 173 -40.74 -10.31 7.83
CA THR A 173 -39.35 -10.72 8.09
C THR A 173 -38.41 -9.51 8.15
N VAL A 174 -38.63 -8.51 7.28
CA VAL A 174 -37.91 -7.24 7.27
C VAL A 174 -38.90 -6.13 7.60
N PRO A 175 -38.66 -5.33 8.66
CA PRO A 175 -39.51 -4.18 8.95
C PRO A 175 -39.44 -3.14 7.80
N GLU A 176 -40.57 -2.62 7.35
CA GLU A 176 -40.66 -1.58 6.32
C GLU A 176 -39.82 -0.34 6.67
N SER A 177 -39.75 -0.01 7.97
CA SER A 177 -38.93 1.12 8.45
C SER A 177 -37.45 1.01 8.11
N LEU A 178 -36.90 -0.20 8.00
CA LEU A 178 -35.47 -0.36 7.58
C LEU A 178 -35.29 -0.04 6.08
N ILE A 179 -36.31 -0.33 5.28
CA ILE A 179 -36.31 0.03 3.87
C ILE A 179 -36.43 1.55 3.72
N ASP A 180 -37.33 2.18 4.48
CA ASP A 180 -37.46 3.65 4.50
C ASP A 180 -36.18 4.35 4.91
N GLU A 181 -35.47 3.84 5.93
CA GLU A 181 -34.17 4.34 6.34
C GLU A 181 -33.12 4.22 5.22
N SER A 182 -33.04 3.08 4.56
CA SER A 182 -32.11 2.85 3.44
C SER A 182 -32.40 3.78 2.27
N VAL A 183 -33.66 3.91 1.89
CA VAL A 183 -34.11 4.85 0.85
C VAL A 183 -33.75 6.28 1.23
N LEU A 184 -34.00 6.67 2.47
CA LEU A 184 -33.67 8.02 2.96
C LEU A 184 -32.16 8.32 2.86
N ARG A 185 -31.29 7.38 3.24
CA ARG A 185 -29.83 7.54 3.11
C ARG A 185 -29.41 7.72 1.65
N ILE A 186 -29.94 6.89 0.75
CA ILE A 186 -29.65 6.98 -0.69
C ILE A 186 -30.12 8.31 -1.27
N LEU A 187 -31.36 8.73 -0.96
CA LEU A 187 -31.91 10.01 -1.44
C LEU A 187 -31.14 11.20 -0.86
N THR A 188 -30.74 11.13 0.41
CA THR A 188 -29.90 12.14 1.06
C THR A 188 -28.54 12.26 0.36
N LEU A 189 -27.90 11.14 0.03
CA LEU A 189 -26.64 11.15 -0.73
C LEU A 189 -26.82 11.76 -2.13
N LYS A 190 -27.89 11.38 -2.86
CA LYS A 190 -28.21 11.97 -4.17
C LYS A 190 -28.43 13.48 -4.06
N ASN A 191 -29.11 13.95 -3.01
CA ASN A 191 -29.29 15.38 -2.75
C ASN A 191 -27.95 16.09 -2.45
N LYS A 192 -27.10 15.51 -1.57
CA LYS A 192 -25.75 16.03 -1.29
C LYS A 192 -24.88 16.12 -2.55
N LEU A 193 -25.10 15.24 -3.52
CA LEU A 193 -24.42 15.25 -4.81
C LEU A 193 -25.03 16.22 -5.83
N GLY A 194 -26.17 16.87 -5.53
CA GLY A 194 -26.89 17.79 -6.44
C GLY A 194 -27.54 17.09 -7.63
N LEU A 195 -27.82 15.77 -7.52
CA LEU A 195 -28.35 14.98 -8.64
C LEU A 195 -29.84 15.22 -8.92
N PHE A 196 -30.56 15.87 -8.01
CA PHE A 196 -31.94 16.28 -8.24
C PHE A 196 -32.01 17.57 -9.06
N GLU A 197 -31.03 18.45 -8.89
CA GLU A 197 -30.92 19.70 -9.64
C GLU A 197 -30.30 19.47 -11.01
N ASP A 198 -29.19 18.71 -11.09
CA ASP A 198 -28.52 18.38 -12.35
C ASP A 198 -27.92 16.97 -12.30
N PRO A 199 -28.66 15.93 -12.75
CA PRO A 199 -28.16 14.55 -12.77
C PRO A 199 -27.02 14.31 -13.78
N TYR A 200 -26.78 15.26 -14.69
CA TYR A 200 -25.76 15.17 -15.75
C TYR A 200 -24.56 16.10 -15.51
N LYS A 201 -24.47 16.68 -14.33
CA LYS A 201 -23.38 17.62 -14.00
C LYS A 201 -22.01 16.99 -14.26
N GLY A 202 -21.13 17.74 -14.91
CA GLY A 202 -19.77 17.29 -15.21
C GLY A 202 -19.66 16.28 -16.37
N MET A 203 -20.77 15.81 -16.93
CA MET A 203 -20.76 14.87 -18.05
C MET A 203 -20.59 15.61 -19.39
N GLY A 204 -19.90 14.95 -20.32
CA GLY A 204 -19.75 15.42 -21.70
C GLY A 204 -18.36 15.10 -22.28
N ALA A 205 -18.34 14.56 -23.51
CA ALA A 205 -17.10 14.16 -24.20
C ALA A 205 -16.13 15.34 -24.41
N GLU A 206 -16.63 16.55 -24.62
CA GLU A 206 -15.79 17.76 -24.77
C GLU A 206 -15.08 18.09 -23.43
N LYS A 207 -15.78 17.99 -22.31
CA LYS A 207 -15.20 18.21 -20.98
C LYS A 207 -14.18 17.14 -20.65
N GLU A 208 -14.51 15.88 -20.93
CA GLU A 208 -13.60 14.76 -20.75
C GLU A 208 -12.28 14.99 -21.48
N ALA A 209 -12.33 15.33 -22.78
CA ALA A 209 -11.16 15.63 -23.58
C ALA A 209 -10.32 16.83 -23.05
N GLN A 210 -10.96 17.78 -22.36
CA GLN A 210 -10.28 18.94 -21.78
C GLN A 210 -9.57 18.63 -20.45
N VAL A 211 -10.01 17.61 -19.71
CA VAL A 211 -9.48 17.31 -18.37
C VAL A 211 -8.64 16.04 -18.30
N GLN A 212 -8.79 15.11 -19.24
CA GLN A 212 -7.98 13.90 -19.25
C GLN A 212 -6.56 14.18 -19.77
N LEU A 213 -5.58 13.58 -19.11
CA LEU A 213 -4.16 13.56 -19.50
C LEU A 213 -3.58 14.94 -19.88
N THR A 214 -4.09 16.01 -19.25
CA THR A 214 -3.53 17.35 -19.46
C THR A 214 -2.06 17.39 -19.06
N GLU A 215 -1.30 18.35 -19.58
CA GLU A 215 0.10 18.57 -19.21
C GLU A 215 0.26 18.70 -17.69
N ALA A 216 -0.66 19.41 -17.02
CA ALA A 216 -0.66 19.54 -15.56
C ALA A 216 -0.88 18.20 -14.85
N HIS A 217 -1.78 17.35 -15.33
CA HIS A 217 -2.03 16.02 -14.78
C HIS A 217 -0.82 15.10 -14.99
N ARG A 218 -0.20 15.12 -16.17
CA ARG A 218 1.03 14.36 -16.46
C ARG A 218 2.19 14.83 -15.58
N ALA A 219 2.38 16.12 -15.41
CA ALA A 219 3.41 16.67 -14.52
C ALA A 219 3.18 16.25 -13.06
N LEU A 220 1.93 16.25 -12.58
CA LEU A 220 1.59 15.79 -11.25
C LEU A 220 1.83 14.27 -11.09
N ALA A 221 1.43 13.47 -12.07
CA ALA A 221 1.66 12.02 -12.09
C ALA A 221 3.16 11.69 -12.04
N ARG A 222 3.98 12.38 -12.86
CA ARG A 222 5.46 12.24 -12.85
C ARG A 222 6.05 12.58 -11.48
N LYS A 223 5.59 13.68 -10.88
CA LYS A 223 6.03 14.10 -9.55
C LYS A 223 5.64 13.08 -8.48
N ALA A 224 4.39 12.64 -8.46
CA ALA A 224 3.88 11.66 -7.50
C ALA A 224 4.65 10.33 -7.60
N ALA A 225 4.88 9.84 -8.82
CA ALA A 225 5.68 8.65 -9.06
C ALA A 225 7.10 8.81 -8.51
N ALA A 226 7.81 9.87 -8.88
CA ALA A 226 9.18 10.10 -8.43
C ALA A 226 9.31 10.24 -6.90
N GLU A 227 8.32 10.84 -6.23
CA GLU A 227 8.30 10.97 -4.76
C GLU A 227 7.92 9.68 -4.03
N SER A 228 7.25 8.73 -4.70
CA SER A 228 6.88 7.42 -4.14
C SER A 228 8.00 6.38 -4.25
N PHE A 229 9.01 6.61 -5.11
CA PHE A 229 10.10 5.66 -5.31
C PHE A 229 11.00 5.56 -4.09
N VAL A 230 11.40 4.33 -3.77
CA VAL A 230 12.23 4.05 -2.60
C VAL A 230 13.57 3.48 -3.01
N LEU A 231 14.64 4.17 -2.64
CA LEU A 231 16.01 3.67 -2.84
C LEU A 231 16.34 2.66 -1.73
N LEU A 232 16.37 1.36 -2.08
CA LEU A 232 16.59 0.28 -1.11
C LEU A 232 18.08 -0.03 -0.89
N LYS A 233 18.92 0.22 -1.90
CA LYS A 233 20.37 -0.05 -1.85
C LYS A 233 21.11 0.87 -2.80
N ASN A 234 22.31 1.36 -2.42
CA ASN A 234 23.17 2.15 -3.30
C ASN A 234 24.65 2.03 -2.88
N GLU A 235 25.26 0.87 -3.15
CA GLU A 235 26.64 0.59 -2.81
C GLU A 235 27.62 1.39 -3.69
N GLY A 236 28.56 2.03 -3.04
CA GLY A 236 29.61 2.82 -3.71
C GLY A 236 29.10 4.05 -4.44
N GLY A 237 27.85 4.48 -4.18
CA GLY A 237 27.26 5.64 -4.85
C GLY A 237 27.09 5.41 -6.35
N LEU A 238 26.69 4.19 -6.77
CA LEU A 238 26.46 3.86 -8.18
C LEU A 238 25.36 4.74 -8.80
N LEU A 239 24.35 5.09 -8.03
CA LEU A 239 23.34 6.11 -8.34
C LEU A 239 23.71 7.44 -7.64
N PRO A 240 23.42 8.58 -8.27
CA PRO A 240 22.81 8.76 -9.59
C PRO A 240 23.76 8.45 -10.74
N LEU A 241 23.18 8.02 -11.87
CA LEU A 241 23.91 7.70 -13.09
C LEU A 241 24.56 8.94 -13.71
N SER A 242 25.79 8.79 -14.22
CA SER A 242 26.40 9.78 -15.10
C SER A 242 26.01 9.51 -16.55
N THR A 243 25.53 10.52 -17.27
CA THR A 243 25.21 10.46 -18.70
C THR A 243 26.43 10.24 -19.60
N GLU A 244 27.66 10.40 -19.05
CA GLU A 244 28.91 10.16 -19.77
C GLU A 244 29.28 8.67 -19.86
N LYS A 245 28.68 7.84 -19.03
CA LYS A 245 28.94 6.40 -18.97
C LYS A 245 28.25 5.61 -20.08
N LYS A 246 28.82 4.46 -20.45
CA LYS A 246 28.14 3.49 -21.28
C LYS A 246 27.13 2.70 -20.45
N ILE A 247 25.86 2.82 -20.78
CA ILE A 247 24.77 2.23 -20.02
C ILE A 247 23.99 1.24 -20.89
N ALA A 248 23.68 0.08 -20.35
CA ALA A 248 22.75 -0.85 -20.97
C ALA A 248 21.49 -0.99 -20.10
N PHE A 249 20.34 -0.68 -20.66
CA PHE A 249 19.05 -0.99 -20.07
C PHE A 249 18.64 -2.40 -20.52
N ILE A 250 18.61 -3.35 -19.59
CA ILE A 250 18.41 -4.77 -19.86
C ILE A 250 17.32 -5.32 -18.94
N GLY A 251 16.16 -5.63 -19.48
CA GLY A 251 15.05 -6.20 -18.74
C GLY A 251 13.72 -6.01 -19.47
N PRO A 252 12.70 -6.81 -19.12
CA PRO A 252 11.44 -6.82 -19.86
C PRO A 252 10.65 -5.52 -19.73
N TYR A 253 10.90 -4.72 -18.70
CA TYR A 253 10.27 -3.38 -18.54
C TYR A 253 11.01 -2.25 -19.27
N THR A 254 12.12 -2.52 -19.96
CA THR A 254 12.90 -1.49 -20.68
C THR A 254 12.04 -0.70 -21.66
N ASP A 255 11.18 -1.37 -22.43
CA ASP A 255 10.30 -0.76 -23.45
C ASP A 255 8.84 -1.20 -23.29
N SER A 256 8.44 -1.57 -22.08
CA SER A 256 7.06 -1.97 -21.78
C SER A 256 6.21 -0.76 -21.43
N LYS A 257 5.01 -0.70 -21.99
CA LYS A 257 3.97 0.27 -21.65
C LYS A 257 3.02 -0.20 -20.55
N CYS A 258 3.18 -1.41 -20.04
CA CYS A 258 2.35 -1.97 -18.96
C CYS A 258 2.77 -1.41 -17.60
N LEU A 259 2.63 -0.10 -17.42
CA LEU A 259 3.06 0.67 -16.24
C LEU A 259 1.88 1.14 -15.35
N ILE A 260 0.65 0.89 -15.79
CA ILE A 260 -0.58 1.16 -15.02
C ILE A 260 -1.14 -0.15 -14.45
N SER A 261 -1.90 -0.05 -13.35
CA SER A 261 -2.48 -1.23 -12.70
C SER A 261 -3.69 -1.79 -13.46
N THR A 262 -4.10 -3.01 -13.12
CA THR A 262 -5.34 -3.63 -13.62
C THR A 262 -6.58 -2.81 -13.28
N TRP A 263 -6.55 -1.99 -12.22
CA TRP A 263 -7.63 -1.09 -11.83
C TRP A 263 -7.74 0.18 -12.67
N ALA A 264 -6.81 0.42 -13.58
CA ALA A 264 -6.93 1.48 -14.57
C ALA A 264 -7.88 1.09 -15.72
N ILE A 265 -9.09 0.64 -15.40
CA ILE A 265 -10.04 -0.03 -16.29
C ILE A 265 -10.25 0.72 -17.63
N SER A 266 -10.34 2.05 -17.57
CA SER A 266 -10.48 2.91 -18.76
C SER A 266 -9.15 3.52 -19.22
N GLY A 267 -8.03 3.15 -18.57
CA GLY A 267 -6.70 3.63 -18.94
C GLY A 267 -6.16 2.89 -20.17
N ASP A 268 -5.50 3.62 -21.08
CA ASP A 268 -4.81 3.02 -22.22
C ASP A 268 -3.30 2.96 -21.92
N VAL A 269 -2.73 1.76 -21.95
CA VAL A 269 -1.28 1.55 -21.78
C VAL A 269 -0.46 2.34 -22.80
N LYS A 270 -1.04 2.68 -23.96
CA LYS A 270 -0.39 3.51 -24.99
C LYS A 270 -0.01 4.91 -24.50
N ASP A 271 -0.74 5.43 -23.52
CA ASP A 271 -0.47 6.73 -22.90
C ASP A 271 0.74 6.73 -21.98
N CYS A 272 1.22 5.55 -21.58
CA CYS A 272 2.39 5.40 -20.73
C CYS A 272 3.69 5.73 -21.48
N VAL A 273 4.59 6.39 -20.78
CA VAL A 273 5.95 6.64 -21.26
C VAL A 273 6.86 5.53 -20.77
N THR A 274 7.54 4.81 -21.70
CA THR A 274 8.45 3.73 -21.35
C THR A 274 9.77 4.27 -20.78
N ILE A 275 10.55 3.41 -20.11
CA ILE A 275 11.90 3.78 -19.66
C ILE A 275 12.76 4.15 -20.86
N ARG A 276 12.65 3.41 -21.97
CA ARG A 276 13.40 3.66 -23.20
C ARG A 276 13.07 5.04 -23.77
N GLU A 277 11.79 5.35 -23.99
CA GLU A 277 11.34 6.66 -24.49
C GLU A 277 11.93 7.80 -23.65
N ALA A 278 11.81 7.72 -22.32
CA ALA A 278 12.35 8.74 -21.42
C ALA A 278 13.88 8.79 -21.40
N ALA A 279 14.56 7.64 -21.50
CA ALA A 279 16.01 7.58 -21.50
C ALA A 279 16.62 8.13 -22.79
N GLU A 280 15.98 7.93 -23.95
CA GLU A 280 16.39 8.48 -25.25
C GLU A 280 16.37 10.03 -25.28
N GLU A 281 15.58 10.67 -24.39
CA GLU A 281 15.59 12.14 -24.23
C GLU A 281 16.81 12.67 -23.47
N VAL A 282 17.48 11.82 -22.67
CA VAL A 282 18.51 12.25 -21.70
C VAL A 282 19.88 11.68 -22.02
N PHE A 283 19.96 10.42 -22.47
CA PHE A 283 21.24 9.74 -22.69
C PHE A 283 21.65 9.76 -24.16
N ASP A 284 22.96 9.83 -24.40
CA ASP A 284 23.55 9.76 -25.73
C ASP A 284 23.32 8.37 -26.35
N SER A 285 22.66 8.31 -27.50
CA SER A 285 22.36 7.09 -28.23
C SER A 285 23.58 6.27 -28.62
N THR A 286 24.79 6.89 -28.71
CA THR A 286 26.04 6.20 -28.99
C THR A 286 26.63 5.49 -27.77
N LYS A 287 26.13 5.82 -26.57
CA LYS A 287 26.57 5.29 -25.27
C LYS A 287 25.51 4.41 -24.60
N THR A 288 24.30 4.33 -25.15
CA THR A 288 23.17 3.66 -24.52
C THR A 288 22.65 2.51 -25.37
N THR A 289 22.41 1.37 -24.75
CA THR A 289 21.87 0.17 -25.40
C THR A 289 20.61 -0.28 -24.65
N TYR A 290 19.61 -0.73 -25.41
CA TYR A 290 18.33 -1.20 -24.86
C TYR A 290 18.08 -2.64 -25.32
N VAL A 291 17.91 -3.57 -24.38
CA VAL A 291 17.69 -4.99 -24.63
C VAL A 291 16.61 -5.53 -23.71
N GLN A 292 15.68 -6.29 -24.23
CA GLN A 292 14.64 -6.92 -23.40
C GLN A 292 15.23 -8.00 -22.48
N GLY A 293 16.14 -8.83 -22.95
CA GLY A 293 16.95 -9.78 -22.18
C GLY A 293 16.24 -11.04 -21.71
N SER A 294 14.96 -10.95 -21.32
CA SER A 294 14.14 -12.09 -20.91
C SER A 294 12.67 -11.88 -21.24
N ALA A 295 11.90 -12.95 -21.21
CA ALA A 295 10.44 -12.86 -21.11
C ALA A 295 10.03 -12.38 -19.71
N PHE A 296 8.83 -11.81 -19.57
CA PHE A 296 8.25 -11.49 -18.27
C PHE A 296 8.00 -12.75 -17.44
N MET A 297 7.44 -13.79 -18.06
CA MET A 297 6.93 -14.98 -17.38
C MET A 297 7.62 -16.25 -17.88
N PRO A 298 7.62 -17.33 -17.08
CA PRO A 298 8.01 -18.66 -17.55
C PRO A 298 7.20 -19.09 -18.77
N GLN A 299 7.75 -20.01 -19.58
CA GLN A 299 7.04 -20.59 -20.71
C GLN A 299 5.79 -21.33 -20.23
N GLY A 300 4.67 -21.12 -20.94
CA GLY A 300 3.38 -21.77 -20.64
C GLY A 300 2.68 -21.21 -19.38
N TYR A 301 3.12 -20.07 -18.85
CA TYR A 301 2.37 -19.39 -17.80
C TYR A 301 1.08 -18.77 -18.36
N VAL A 302 -0.06 -19.10 -17.78
CA VAL A 302 -1.38 -18.63 -18.22
C VAL A 302 -1.96 -17.65 -17.21
N PHE A 303 -2.45 -16.52 -17.67
CA PHE A 303 -3.24 -15.57 -16.89
C PHE A 303 -4.73 -15.90 -17.09
N GLU A 304 -5.23 -16.87 -16.34
CA GLU A 304 -6.63 -17.31 -16.45
C GLU A 304 -7.62 -16.17 -16.21
N GLY A 305 -8.57 -15.99 -17.14
CA GLY A 305 -9.62 -14.97 -17.05
C GLY A 305 -9.20 -13.55 -17.45
N PHE A 306 -7.92 -13.28 -17.68
CA PHE A 306 -7.45 -11.94 -18.08
C PHE A 306 -7.43 -11.72 -19.59
N ASP A 307 -7.45 -12.76 -20.40
CA ASP A 307 -7.47 -12.72 -21.86
C ASP A 307 -8.75 -12.10 -22.45
N GLN A 308 -9.86 -12.14 -21.70
CA GLN A 308 -11.17 -11.62 -22.11
C GLN A 308 -11.45 -10.18 -21.64
N ALA A 309 -10.60 -9.63 -20.78
CA ALA A 309 -10.81 -8.34 -20.12
C ALA A 309 -10.13 -7.16 -20.82
N GLY A 310 -9.63 -7.32 -22.04
CA GLY A 310 -8.88 -6.27 -22.77
C GLY A 310 -7.48 -6.01 -22.21
N ASN A 311 -6.97 -6.86 -21.35
CA ASN A 311 -5.64 -6.76 -20.78
C ASN A 311 -4.56 -7.12 -21.82
N VAL A 312 -3.39 -6.51 -21.68
CA VAL A 312 -2.22 -6.84 -22.50
C VAL A 312 -1.53 -8.05 -21.89
N LEU A 313 -1.61 -9.20 -22.56
CA LEU A 313 -0.89 -10.40 -22.13
C LEU A 313 0.59 -10.32 -22.51
N PRO A 314 1.50 -10.92 -21.70
CA PRO A 314 2.92 -10.95 -22.08
C PRO A 314 3.13 -11.83 -23.31
N VAL A 315 4.08 -11.42 -24.16
CA VAL A 315 4.44 -12.17 -25.36
C VAL A 315 5.06 -13.52 -24.97
N GLU A 316 4.60 -14.59 -25.60
CA GLU A 316 5.22 -15.91 -25.48
C GLU A 316 6.38 -16.05 -26.45
N TYR A 317 7.47 -16.65 -25.97
CA TYR A 317 8.69 -16.88 -26.74
C TYR A 317 9.05 -18.37 -26.72
N THR A 318 9.53 -18.88 -27.85
CA THR A 318 10.13 -20.21 -27.92
C THR A 318 11.41 -20.30 -27.10
N GLU A 319 11.85 -21.49 -26.78
CA GLU A 319 13.12 -21.72 -26.06
C GLU A 319 14.33 -21.12 -26.81
N ALA A 320 14.36 -21.22 -28.14
CA ALA A 320 15.40 -20.63 -28.97
C ALA A 320 15.43 -19.10 -28.90
N GLU A 321 14.26 -18.44 -28.94
CA GLU A 321 14.16 -17.00 -28.81
C GLU A 321 14.58 -16.54 -27.41
N ARG A 322 14.18 -17.24 -26.35
CA ARG A 322 14.61 -16.97 -24.97
C ARG A 322 16.12 -17.07 -24.81
N ALA A 323 16.73 -18.12 -25.39
CA ALA A 323 18.18 -18.28 -25.37
C ALA A 323 18.90 -17.16 -26.14
N GLN A 324 18.37 -16.75 -27.27
CA GLN A 324 18.91 -15.63 -28.05
C GLN A 324 18.81 -14.31 -27.28
N MET A 325 17.65 -14.00 -26.70
CA MET A 325 17.45 -12.80 -25.89
C MET A 325 18.46 -12.71 -24.73
N LEU A 326 18.68 -13.83 -24.03
CA LEU A 326 19.66 -13.90 -22.94
C LEU A 326 21.10 -13.68 -23.44
N GLN A 327 21.45 -14.27 -24.58
CA GLN A 327 22.79 -14.08 -25.18
C GLN A 327 23.02 -12.63 -25.59
N GLU A 328 22.06 -11.98 -26.23
CA GLU A 328 22.13 -10.57 -26.61
C GLU A 328 22.29 -9.67 -25.37
N ALA A 329 21.56 -9.97 -24.28
CA ALA A 329 21.69 -9.27 -23.02
C ALA A 329 23.08 -9.40 -22.39
N ILE A 330 23.65 -10.60 -22.38
CA ILE A 330 25.00 -10.85 -21.88
C ILE A 330 26.05 -10.06 -22.68
N GLU A 331 25.94 -10.01 -24.01
CA GLU A 331 26.88 -9.24 -24.84
C GLU A 331 26.71 -7.74 -24.64
N ALA A 332 25.49 -7.22 -24.50
CA ALA A 332 25.25 -5.82 -24.15
C ALA A 332 25.84 -5.46 -22.78
N ALA A 333 25.67 -6.33 -21.78
CA ALA A 333 26.19 -6.13 -20.44
C ALA A 333 27.72 -6.11 -20.36
N LYS A 334 28.41 -6.92 -21.17
CA LYS A 334 29.88 -6.90 -21.27
C LYS A 334 30.43 -5.58 -21.83
N GLN A 335 29.66 -4.92 -22.69
CA GLN A 335 30.07 -3.67 -23.34
C GLN A 335 29.72 -2.43 -22.50
N ALA A 336 28.82 -2.55 -21.54
CA ALA A 336 28.38 -1.47 -20.69
C ALA A 336 29.27 -1.31 -19.46
N GLU A 337 29.39 -0.05 -18.98
CA GLU A 337 30.00 0.23 -17.67
C GLU A 337 29.00 0.04 -16.52
N ILE A 338 27.71 0.26 -16.81
CA ILE A 338 26.59 0.11 -15.86
C ILE A 338 25.44 -0.57 -16.59
N VAL A 339 24.80 -1.52 -15.90
CA VAL A 339 23.57 -2.17 -16.37
C VAL A 339 22.42 -1.72 -15.50
N VAL A 340 21.38 -1.16 -16.10
CA VAL A 340 20.09 -0.88 -15.47
C VAL A 340 19.14 -2.03 -15.82
N MET A 341 18.64 -2.71 -14.80
CA MET A 341 17.75 -3.89 -14.97
C MET A 341 16.33 -3.58 -14.48
N PRO A 342 15.41 -3.15 -15.36
CA PRO A 342 13.99 -3.00 -15.02
C PRO A 342 13.29 -4.36 -15.06
N ILE A 343 13.05 -4.91 -13.87
CA ILE A 343 12.51 -6.27 -13.63
C ILE A 343 11.44 -6.24 -12.53
N GLY A 344 10.63 -7.27 -12.43
CA GLY A 344 9.62 -7.39 -11.37
C GLY A 344 8.41 -8.22 -11.77
N GLU A 345 7.30 -8.05 -11.05
CA GLU A 345 6.02 -8.65 -11.41
C GLU A 345 5.51 -8.08 -12.72
N TYR A 346 4.91 -8.92 -13.55
CA TYR A 346 4.07 -8.40 -14.62
C TYR A 346 2.82 -7.77 -14.03
N TYR A 347 2.31 -6.68 -14.59
CA TYR A 347 1.22 -5.89 -13.98
C TYR A 347 -0.04 -6.70 -13.67
N LEU A 348 -0.30 -7.81 -14.40
CA LEU A 348 -1.40 -8.74 -14.13
C LEU A 348 -1.15 -9.68 -12.94
N GLN A 349 0.01 -9.66 -12.31
CA GLN A 349 0.30 -10.46 -11.12
C GLN A 349 -0.10 -9.77 -9.80
N SER A 350 -0.54 -8.52 -9.87
CA SER A 350 -1.02 -7.74 -8.72
C SER A 350 -2.41 -7.17 -9.00
N GLY A 351 -3.23 -7.04 -7.99
CA GLY A 351 -4.62 -6.62 -8.04
C GLY A 351 -5.56 -7.71 -7.53
N GLU A 352 -6.84 -7.58 -7.84
CA GLU A 352 -7.86 -8.52 -7.42
C GLU A 352 -7.68 -9.90 -8.06
N ALA A 353 -8.00 -10.96 -7.32
CA ALA A 353 -7.86 -12.37 -7.71
C ALA A 353 -6.44 -12.80 -8.12
N THR A 354 -5.40 -12.09 -7.63
CA THR A 354 -4.01 -12.38 -7.97
C THR A 354 -3.16 -12.77 -6.75
N SER A 355 -3.72 -13.57 -5.86
CA SER A 355 -2.99 -14.09 -4.69
C SER A 355 -1.83 -15.00 -5.13
N ARG A 356 -0.65 -14.80 -4.52
CA ARG A 356 0.56 -15.57 -4.84
C ARG A 356 1.10 -16.28 -3.62
N GLY A 357 1.29 -17.60 -3.72
CA GLY A 357 1.96 -18.42 -2.70
C GLY A 357 3.49 -18.25 -2.72
N ASP A 358 4.04 -17.93 -3.88
CA ASP A 358 5.44 -17.55 -4.08
C ASP A 358 5.51 -16.08 -4.50
N ILE A 359 6.27 -15.28 -3.76
CA ILE A 359 6.44 -13.84 -3.96
C ILE A 359 7.80 -13.48 -4.55
N GLN A 360 8.47 -14.40 -5.23
CA GLN A 360 9.69 -14.10 -5.96
C GLN A 360 9.40 -13.38 -7.28
N ILE A 361 10.41 -12.65 -7.79
CA ILE A 361 10.42 -12.18 -9.17
C ILE A 361 10.36 -13.39 -10.10
N PRO A 362 9.63 -13.35 -11.24
CA PRO A 362 9.53 -14.47 -12.18
C PRO A 362 10.90 -15.02 -12.61
N ASP A 363 11.06 -16.33 -12.59
CA ASP A 363 12.35 -17.03 -12.80
C ASP A 363 13.13 -16.60 -14.05
N PRO A 364 12.52 -16.37 -15.25
CA PRO A 364 13.29 -15.89 -16.41
C PRO A 364 14.07 -14.59 -16.15
N GLN A 365 13.54 -13.71 -15.30
CA GLN A 365 14.18 -12.45 -14.93
C GLN A 365 15.26 -12.67 -13.87
N LEU A 366 15.08 -13.61 -12.94
CA LEU A 366 16.13 -14.00 -11.99
C LEU A 366 17.29 -14.70 -12.69
N VAL A 367 17.01 -15.55 -13.69
CA VAL A 367 18.05 -16.14 -14.55
C VAL A 367 18.83 -15.04 -15.27
N LEU A 368 18.15 -14.06 -15.85
CA LEU A 368 18.78 -12.91 -16.49
C LEU A 368 19.71 -12.18 -15.50
N LEU A 369 19.23 -11.86 -14.29
CA LEU A 369 20.01 -11.19 -13.25
C LEU A 369 21.28 -11.97 -12.90
N ARG A 370 21.17 -13.29 -12.68
CA ARG A 370 22.31 -14.16 -12.34
C ARG A 370 23.35 -14.19 -13.47
N GLU A 371 22.92 -14.28 -14.73
CA GLU A 371 23.84 -14.32 -15.86
C GLU A 371 24.52 -12.96 -16.11
N ILE A 372 23.79 -11.85 -15.98
CA ILE A 372 24.36 -10.50 -16.07
C ILE A 372 25.37 -10.25 -14.95
N ALA A 373 25.08 -10.67 -13.71
CA ALA A 373 25.96 -10.49 -12.55
C ALA A 373 27.33 -11.19 -12.73
N LYS A 374 27.42 -12.25 -13.54
CA LYS A 374 28.68 -12.93 -13.85
C LYS A 374 29.62 -12.09 -14.73
N VAL A 375 29.07 -11.15 -15.51
CA VAL A 375 29.84 -10.38 -16.51
C VAL A 375 29.92 -8.90 -16.21
N ASN A 376 29.03 -8.35 -15.38
CA ASN A 376 29.02 -6.95 -14.97
C ASN A 376 28.54 -6.83 -13.52
N ALA A 377 29.40 -6.28 -12.66
CA ALA A 377 29.11 -6.09 -11.23
C ALA A 377 28.36 -4.77 -10.92
N ASN A 378 28.23 -3.87 -11.90
CA ASN A 378 27.61 -2.56 -11.69
C ASN A 378 26.15 -2.60 -12.15
N ILE A 379 25.32 -3.33 -11.41
CA ILE A 379 23.90 -3.52 -11.70
C ILE A 379 23.06 -2.58 -10.83
N VAL A 380 22.14 -1.87 -11.47
CA VAL A 380 21.05 -1.11 -10.87
C VAL A 380 19.75 -1.85 -11.15
N ALA A 381 19.15 -2.49 -10.16
CA ALA A 381 17.84 -3.09 -10.31
C ALA A 381 16.75 -2.01 -10.12
N VAL A 382 15.81 -1.92 -11.06
CA VAL A 382 14.60 -1.09 -10.98
C VAL A 382 13.41 -2.04 -10.86
N LEU A 383 12.72 -2.02 -9.72
CA LEU A 383 11.76 -3.04 -9.34
C LEU A 383 10.33 -2.59 -9.56
N PHE A 384 9.58 -3.39 -10.33
CA PHE A 384 8.16 -3.21 -10.60
C PHE A 384 7.35 -4.26 -9.84
N ASN A 385 6.51 -3.85 -8.92
CA ASN A 385 5.66 -4.76 -8.13
C ASN A 385 4.52 -4.03 -7.43
N GLY A 386 3.43 -4.74 -7.20
CA GLY A 386 2.29 -4.24 -6.41
C GLY A 386 2.28 -4.77 -4.97
N ARG A 387 3.28 -5.53 -4.58
CA ARG A 387 3.42 -6.18 -3.27
C ARG A 387 4.88 -6.24 -2.84
N PRO A 388 5.21 -6.30 -1.53
CA PRO A 388 6.55 -6.66 -1.10
C PRO A 388 6.96 -8.03 -1.61
N LEU A 389 8.10 -8.10 -2.30
CA LEU A 389 8.65 -9.32 -2.86
C LEU A 389 9.80 -9.89 -2.03
N ASP A 390 10.14 -11.17 -2.24
CA ASP A 390 11.41 -11.77 -1.82
C ASP A 390 12.53 -11.23 -2.72
N LEU A 391 13.30 -10.30 -2.19
CA LEU A 391 14.36 -9.59 -2.92
C LEU A 391 15.77 -10.08 -2.56
N ARG A 392 15.94 -11.24 -1.93
CA ARG A 392 17.26 -11.73 -1.50
C ARG A 392 18.25 -11.80 -2.65
N GLU A 393 17.88 -12.38 -3.78
CA GLU A 393 18.75 -12.50 -4.95
C GLU A 393 19.07 -11.13 -5.59
N VAL A 394 18.11 -10.23 -5.61
CA VAL A 394 18.33 -8.86 -6.11
C VAL A 394 19.31 -8.12 -5.21
N LYS A 395 19.12 -8.20 -3.89
CA LYS A 395 20.00 -7.57 -2.91
C LYS A 395 21.44 -8.07 -3.00
N GLU A 396 21.63 -9.37 -3.31
CA GLU A 396 22.93 -10.00 -3.45
C GLU A 396 23.63 -9.57 -4.76
N ASN A 397 22.90 -9.53 -5.89
CA ASN A 397 23.48 -9.38 -7.22
C ASN A 397 23.50 -7.93 -7.74
N ALA A 398 22.69 -7.01 -7.19
CA ALA A 398 22.67 -5.61 -7.60
C ALA A 398 23.37 -4.71 -6.59
N LYS A 399 24.16 -3.73 -7.08
CA LYS A 399 24.79 -2.67 -6.26
C LYS A 399 23.82 -1.58 -5.87
N ALA A 400 22.84 -1.28 -6.71
CA ALA A 400 21.75 -0.36 -6.39
C ALA A 400 20.40 -1.01 -6.68
N VAL A 401 19.41 -0.69 -5.85
CA VAL A 401 18.04 -1.22 -5.95
C VAL A 401 17.07 -0.06 -5.75
N LEU A 402 16.28 0.23 -6.75
CA LEU A 402 15.24 1.25 -6.75
C LEU A 402 13.87 0.58 -6.87
N GLU A 403 13.05 0.70 -5.86
CA GLU A 403 11.65 0.26 -5.84
C GLU A 403 10.78 1.34 -6.49
N VAL A 404 10.06 1.00 -7.57
CA VAL A 404 9.22 1.94 -8.30
C VAL A 404 7.75 1.57 -8.30
N TRP A 405 7.36 0.47 -7.67
CA TRP A 405 5.98 -0.02 -7.58
C TRP A 405 5.35 -0.22 -8.97
N ILE A 406 4.13 0.28 -9.15
CA ILE A 406 3.46 0.43 -10.45
C ILE A 406 3.40 1.94 -10.74
N PRO A 407 4.34 2.48 -11.53
CA PRO A 407 4.64 3.93 -11.53
C PRO A 407 3.64 4.78 -12.32
N GLY A 408 2.70 4.17 -13.04
CA GLY A 408 1.67 4.90 -13.78
C GLY A 408 2.14 5.51 -15.11
N THR A 409 1.29 6.36 -15.69
CA THR A 409 1.41 6.91 -17.04
C THR A 409 2.76 7.58 -17.32
N GLU A 410 3.33 8.30 -16.34
CA GLU A 410 4.61 9.02 -16.46
C GLU A 410 5.79 8.26 -15.82
N GLY A 411 5.64 6.95 -15.63
CA GLY A 411 6.60 6.10 -14.93
C GLY A 411 8.01 6.15 -15.53
N GLY A 412 8.14 6.07 -16.85
CA GLY A 412 9.44 6.15 -17.54
C GLY A 412 10.20 7.44 -17.24
N HIS A 413 9.53 8.59 -17.36
CA HIS A 413 10.13 9.89 -17.02
C HIS A 413 10.53 9.98 -15.55
N ALA A 414 9.64 9.56 -14.63
CA ALA A 414 9.93 9.59 -13.20
C ALA A 414 11.14 8.71 -12.84
N ILE A 415 11.24 7.51 -13.42
CA ILE A 415 12.37 6.60 -13.23
C ILE A 415 13.67 7.24 -13.71
N VAL A 416 13.69 7.80 -14.92
CA VAL A 416 14.89 8.45 -15.48
C VAL A 416 15.29 9.68 -14.66
N ASP A 417 14.33 10.48 -14.18
CA ASP A 417 14.59 11.62 -13.31
C ASP A 417 15.32 11.21 -12.01
N VAL A 418 14.88 10.09 -11.41
CA VAL A 418 15.52 9.55 -10.20
C VAL A 418 16.88 8.94 -10.56
N LEU A 419 16.95 8.08 -11.57
CA LEU A 419 18.22 7.44 -11.97
C LEU A 419 19.33 8.45 -12.28
N THR A 420 19.01 9.59 -12.86
CA THR A 420 19.98 10.65 -13.21
C THR A 420 20.25 11.65 -12.07
N GLY A 421 19.48 11.56 -10.97
CA GLY A 421 19.61 12.47 -9.83
C GLY A 421 19.01 13.87 -10.07
N LYS A 422 18.18 14.02 -11.10
CA LYS A 422 17.32 15.21 -11.27
C LYS A 422 16.30 15.28 -10.13
N VAL A 423 15.84 14.13 -9.65
CA VAL A 423 15.10 13.98 -8.41
C VAL A 423 15.90 13.10 -7.45
N ASN A 424 16.13 13.60 -6.24
CA ASN A 424 16.74 12.81 -5.17
C ASN A 424 15.64 11.97 -4.49
N PRO A 425 15.74 10.61 -4.46
CA PRO A 425 14.72 9.77 -3.85
C PRO A 425 14.53 10.08 -2.36
N SER A 426 13.28 10.08 -1.92
CA SER A 426 12.89 10.39 -0.54
C SER A 426 11.71 9.55 -0.06
N GLY A 427 11.23 8.62 -0.88
CA GLY A 427 10.18 7.69 -0.51
C GLY A 427 10.63 6.75 0.61
N LYS A 428 9.65 6.31 1.42
CA LYS A 428 9.85 5.34 2.49
C LYS A 428 8.91 4.17 2.29
N LEU A 429 9.35 2.97 2.66
CA LEU A 429 8.54 1.76 2.55
C LEU A 429 7.30 1.83 3.44
N PRO A 430 6.08 1.71 2.89
CA PRO A 430 4.85 1.66 3.67
C PRO A 430 4.55 0.26 4.20
N MET A 431 5.37 -0.74 3.82
CA MET A 431 5.28 -2.12 4.28
C MET A 431 6.68 -2.70 4.47
N SER A 432 6.81 -3.59 5.43
CA SER A 432 8.00 -4.43 5.61
C SER A 432 8.14 -5.42 4.44
N PHE A 433 9.31 -5.49 3.83
CA PHE A 433 9.63 -6.51 2.83
C PHE A 433 10.10 -7.78 3.54
N PRO A 434 9.43 -8.92 3.37
CA PRO A 434 9.82 -10.15 4.04
C PRO A 434 11.18 -10.65 3.56
N TYR A 435 11.88 -11.37 4.44
CA TYR A 435 13.09 -12.07 4.04
C TYR A 435 12.77 -13.20 3.03
N CYS A 436 11.66 -13.89 3.24
CA CYS A 436 11.08 -14.87 2.30
C CYS A 436 9.61 -15.11 2.63
N VAL A 437 8.89 -15.80 1.77
CA VAL A 437 7.46 -16.11 1.98
C VAL A 437 7.18 -16.85 3.29
N GLY A 438 8.11 -17.68 3.77
CA GLY A 438 7.98 -18.40 5.05
C GLY A 438 8.01 -17.52 6.29
N GLN A 439 8.43 -16.25 6.17
CA GLN A 439 8.44 -15.30 7.28
C GLN A 439 7.07 -14.63 7.52
N ILE A 440 6.17 -14.68 6.54
CA ILE A 440 4.86 -14.03 6.60
C ILE A 440 3.94 -14.74 7.61
N PRO A 441 3.27 -13.99 8.52
CA PRO A 441 3.17 -12.53 8.56
C PRO A 441 4.40 -11.85 9.20
N VAL A 442 4.85 -10.75 8.62
CA VAL A 442 5.90 -9.88 9.14
C VAL A 442 5.48 -8.42 8.99
N TYR A 443 5.51 -7.67 10.07
CA TYR A 443 5.19 -6.25 10.14
C TYR A 443 5.88 -5.62 11.35
N TYR A 444 6.15 -4.32 11.29
CA TYR A 444 6.98 -3.62 12.26
C TYR A 444 6.32 -3.52 13.65
N ASN A 445 4.98 -3.39 13.69
CA ASN A 445 4.18 -3.19 14.91
C ASN A 445 3.71 -4.50 15.55
N HIS A 446 4.48 -5.57 15.40
CA HIS A 446 4.16 -6.86 16.02
C HIS A 446 4.08 -6.76 17.55
N LEU A 447 3.28 -7.63 18.16
CA LEU A 447 3.13 -7.67 19.61
C LEU A 447 4.41 -8.19 20.28
N ALA A 448 4.70 -7.66 21.47
CA ALA A 448 5.76 -8.19 22.32
C ALA A 448 5.43 -9.64 22.73
N THR A 449 6.41 -10.54 22.64
CA THR A 449 6.29 -11.93 23.08
C THR A 449 6.90 -12.13 24.45
N GLY A 450 6.53 -13.22 25.15
CA GLY A 450 7.10 -13.55 26.45
C GLY A 450 8.58 -14.00 26.40
N ARG A 451 9.07 -14.34 25.19
CA ARG A 451 10.47 -14.77 24.96
C ARG A 451 10.99 -14.12 23.67
N PRO A 452 11.18 -12.80 23.68
CA PRO A 452 11.61 -12.08 22.48
C PRO A 452 12.98 -12.57 22.01
N ASN A 453 13.18 -12.55 20.69
CA ASN A 453 14.50 -12.84 20.14
C ASN A 453 15.49 -11.76 20.59
N ASP A 454 16.68 -12.22 21.02
CA ASP A 454 17.81 -11.36 21.35
C ASP A 454 19.04 -11.92 20.61
N PRO A 455 19.49 -11.29 19.53
CA PRO A 455 20.62 -11.78 18.73
C PRO A 455 21.93 -11.95 19.53
N GLN A 456 22.05 -11.25 20.66
CA GLN A 456 23.23 -11.36 21.54
C GLN A 456 23.17 -12.56 22.48
N LYS A 457 21.98 -13.14 22.69
CA LYS A 457 21.79 -14.31 23.55
C LYS A 457 21.78 -15.59 22.74
N LYS A 458 22.68 -16.49 23.07
CA LYS A 458 22.72 -17.84 22.50
C LYS A 458 21.78 -18.81 23.24
N GLU A 459 20.54 -18.38 23.45
CA GLU A 459 19.51 -19.20 24.12
C GLU A 459 18.68 -19.96 23.07
N ARG A 460 18.28 -21.20 23.43
CA ARG A 460 17.46 -22.05 22.57
C ARG A 460 15.98 -21.66 22.59
N TYR A 461 15.50 -21.24 23.76
CA TYR A 461 14.06 -21.08 24.02
C TYR A 461 13.58 -19.64 23.80
N LEU A 462 13.93 -19.06 22.66
CA LEU A 462 13.49 -17.73 22.20
C LEU A 462 12.52 -17.86 21.02
N SER A 463 11.66 -16.86 20.83
CA SER A 463 10.73 -16.76 19.69
C SER A 463 11.51 -16.36 18.43
N ARG A 464 12.04 -17.36 17.70
CA ARG A 464 12.85 -17.14 16.51
C ARG A 464 12.74 -18.27 15.50
N TYR A 465 13.04 -17.96 14.25
CA TYR A 465 13.35 -18.96 13.23
C TYR A 465 14.75 -19.56 13.47
N LEU A 466 14.98 -20.78 12.99
CA LEU A 466 16.28 -21.43 13.08
C LEU A 466 17.19 -21.11 11.90
N ASP A 467 16.61 -20.78 10.76
CA ASP A 467 17.23 -20.75 9.44
C ASP A 467 17.14 -19.39 8.73
N ILE A 468 16.30 -18.48 9.23
CA ILE A 468 16.16 -17.12 8.71
C ILE A 468 16.15 -16.10 9.86
N PRO A 469 16.43 -14.82 9.61
CA PRO A 469 16.22 -13.74 10.57
C PRO A 469 14.75 -13.59 10.98
N ASN A 470 14.49 -13.04 12.16
CA ASN A 470 13.15 -12.55 12.51
C ASN A 470 12.83 -11.22 11.86
N GLU A 471 13.86 -10.40 11.65
CA GLU A 471 13.78 -9.08 11.06
C GLU A 471 13.46 -9.20 9.55
N PRO A 472 12.65 -8.31 8.98
CA PRO A 472 12.39 -8.28 7.55
C PRO A 472 13.66 -7.97 6.74
N LEU A 473 13.64 -8.22 5.44
CA LEU A 473 14.74 -7.86 4.55
C LEU A 473 14.93 -6.33 4.47
N TYR A 474 13.80 -5.60 4.45
CA TYR A 474 13.74 -4.15 4.60
C TYR A 474 12.56 -3.79 5.50
N PRO A 475 12.76 -3.00 6.55
CA PRO A 475 11.72 -2.67 7.52
C PRO A 475 10.77 -1.57 7.01
N PHE A 476 9.61 -1.46 7.63
CA PHE A 476 8.70 -0.32 7.45
C PHE A 476 9.43 1.01 7.67
N GLY A 477 9.11 2.00 6.86
CA GLY A 477 9.69 3.33 6.94
C GLY A 477 11.10 3.46 6.36
N TYR A 478 11.72 2.36 5.89
CA TYR A 478 13.06 2.37 5.31
C TYR A 478 13.07 3.03 3.92
N GLY A 479 14.15 3.74 3.63
CA GLY A 479 14.45 4.32 2.32
C GLY A 479 15.67 5.23 2.39
N LEU A 480 16.55 5.11 1.39
CA LEU A 480 17.81 5.86 1.26
C LEU A 480 17.63 7.12 0.41
N SER A 481 18.62 7.99 0.46
CA SER A 481 18.74 9.19 -0.36
C SER A 481 20.11 9.21 -1.06
N TYR A 482 20.29 10.08 -2.07
CA TYR A 482 21.60 10.36 -2.66
C TYR A 482 22.46 11.29 -1.79
N THR A 483 21.94 11.72 -0.66
CA THR A 483 22.67 12.43 0.39
C THR A 483 22.59 11.64 1.69
N THR A 484 23.28 12.09 2.71
CA THR A 484 23.28 11.46 4.04
C THR A 484 22.73 12.42 5.07
N PHE A 485 21.97 11.88 6.02
CA PHE A 485 21.43 12.63 7.13
C PHE A 485 21.95 12.05 8.45
N THR A 486 22.08 12.90 9.45
CA THR A 486 22.28 12.50 10.83
C THR A 486 21.17 13.06 11.69
N VAL A 487 20.63 12.24 12.56
CA VAL A 487 19.56 12.60 13.51
C VAL A 487 20.13 12.51 14.92
N SER A 488 19.94 13.54 15.72
CA SER A 488 20.36 13.55 17.13
C SER A 488 19.50 12.62 17.99
N ASP A 489 19.93 12.37 19.21
CA ASP A 489 19.08 11.75 20.22
C ASP A 489 17.82 12.58 20.46
N VAL A 490 16.73 11.90 20.84
CA VAL A 490 15.45 12.52 21.18
C VAL A 490 15.58 13.29 22.50
N ILE A 491 15.07 14.51 22.52
CA ILE A 491 14.97 15.35 23.73
C ILE A 491 13.48 15.54 24.05
N LEU A 492 13.10 15.29 25.29
CA LEU A 492 11.73 15.51 25.78
C LEU A 492 11.65 16.78 26.62
N SER A 493 10.58 17.55 26.45
CA SER A 493 10.30 18.73 27.28
C SER A 493 9.94 18.37 28.72
N SER A 494 9.47 17.15 28.95
CA SER A 494 9.12 16.57 30.25
C SER A 494 9.24 15.06 30.22
N ASP A 495 9.56 14.43 31.33
CA ASP A 495 9.52 12.99 31.53
C ASP A 495 8.15 12.49 32.05
N ARG A 496 7.18 13.42 32.23
CA ARG A 496 5.82 13.11 32.67
C ARG A 496 4.80 13.79 31.77
N LEU A 497 3.86 12.99 31.26
CA LEU A 497 2.65 13.45 30.58
C LEU A 497 1.49 13.46 31.57
N THR A 498 0.68 14.50 31.54
CA THR A 498 -0.59 14.56 32.28
C THR A 498 -1.76 14.43 31.31
N GLU A 499 -2.94 14.08 31.79
CA GLU A 499 -4.13 13.83 30.96
C GLU A 499 -4.46 15.00 30.01
N ASP A 500 -4.38 16.23 30.49
CA ASP A 500 -4.61 17.45 29.70
C ASP A 500 -3.31 18.12 29.20
N GLY A 501 -2.16 17.44 29.37
CA GLY A 501 -0.85 17.99 29.06
C GLY A 501 -0.32 17.53 27.70
N GLU A 502 0.90 18.01 27.43
CA GLU A 502 1.65 17.59 26.25
C GLU A 502 3.14 17.44 26.58
N ILE A 503 3.81 16.56 25.85
CA ILE A 503 5.27 16.47 25.79
C ILE A 503 5.70 16.85 24.39
N ILE A 504 6.67 17.75 24.26
CA ILE A 504 7.35 18.01 23.00
C ILE A 504 8.56 17.08 22.91
N ALA A 505 8.57 16.21 21.92
CA ALA A 505 9.72 15.37 21.57
C ALA A 505 10.43 15.98 20.36
N SER A 506 11.71 16.32 20.52
CA SER A 506 12.49 17.02 19.48
C SER A 506 13.76 16.28 19.13
N VAL A 507 14.19 16.42 17.89
CA VAL A 507 15.50 16.01 17.36
C VAL A 507 16.04 17.11 16.46
N CYS A 508 17.38 17.11 16.29
CA CYS A 508 18.04 17.90 15.25
C CYS A 508 18.43 16.97 14.11
N ILE A 509 17.95 17.24 12.89
CA ILE A 509 18.39 16.56 11.67
C ILE A 509 19.37 17.46 10.92
N GLN A 510 20.45 16.87 10.37
CA GLN A 510 21.43 17.56 9.53
C GLN A 510 21.66 16.78 8.24
N ASN A 511 21.67 17.48 7.12
CA ASN A 511 22.22 16.95 5.87
C ASN A 511 23.74 16.98 5.93
N THR A 512 24.38 15.83 6.02
CA THR A 512 25.85 15.69 6.11
C THR A 512 26.50 15.36 4.78
N GLY A 513 25.71 15.17 3.72
CA GLY A 513 26.21 14.90 2.38
C GLY A 513 26.37 16.16 1.53
N GLU A 514 26.60 15.96 0.24
CA GLU A 514 26.97 17.03 -0.71
C GLU A 514 25.79 17.47 -1.61
N ARG A 515 24.61 16.86 -1.47
CA ARG A 515 23.42 17.15 -2.27
C ARG A 515 22.26 17.61 -1.40
N GLU A 516 21.43 18.49 -1.94
CA GLU A 516 20.12 18.76 -1.36
C GLU A 516 19.27 17.49 -1.41
N GLY A 517 18.54 17.22 -0.34
CA GLY A 517 17.68 16.05 -0.25
C GLY A 517 16.65 16.17 0.84
N SER A 518 15.70 15.24 0.80
CA SER A 518 14.65 15.16 1.82
C SER A 518 14.73 13.83 2.54
N ASP A 519 14.36 13.86 3.83
CA ASP A 519 14.16 12.67 4.63
C ASP A 519 12.82 12.74 5.36
N VAL A 520 12.31 11.62 5.85
CA VAL A 520 11.06 11.53 6.61
C VAL A 520 11.38 11.04 8.01
N LEU A 521 11.30 11.95 8.98
CA LEU A 521 11.39 11.60 10.38
C LEU A 521 10.06 11.04 10.88
N GLN A 522 10.11 9.92 11.60
CA GLN A 522 8.97 9.12 12.03
C GLN A 522 8.98 9.04 13.56
N LEU A 523 7.87 9.45 14.17
CA LEU A 523 7.64 9.35 15.61
C LEU A 523 7.01 8.00 15.93
N TYR A 524 7.69 7.20 16.73
CA TYR A 524 7.16 5.93 17.25
C TYR A 524 7.00 5.99 18.75
N ILE A 525 5.92 5.37 19.25
CA ILE A 525 5.67 5.22 20.69
C ILE A 525 5.44 3.74 20.99
N ARG A 526 5.89 3.30 22.17
CA ARG A 526 5.58 2.00 22.75
C ARG A 526 5.02 2.19 24.15
N ASP A 527 3.88 1.60 24.41
CA ASP A 527 3.40 1.33 25.77
C ASP A 527 4.15 0.10 26.30
N VAL A 528 4.86 0.28 27.42
CA VAL A 528 5.74 -0.77 27.97
C VAL A 528 4.95 -1.81 28.76
N THR A 529 3.88 -1.40 29.43
CA THR A 529 3.06 -2.25 30.28
C THR A 529 1.62 -1.82 30.26
N ALA A 530 0.76 -2.62 29.68
CA ALA A 530 -0.68 -2.37 29.55
C ALA A 530 -1.49 -3.62 29.93
N SER A 531 -2.82 -3.48 30.02
CA SER A 531 -3.76 -4.57 30.30
C SER A 531 -3.83 -5.64 29.20
N VAL A 532 -3.34 -5.31 27.98
CA VAL A 532 -3.16 -6.22 26.84
C VAL A 532 -1.73 -6.11 26.30
N ALA A 533 -1.25 -7.13 25.59
CA ALA A 533 0.03 -7.03 24.90
C ALA A 533 -0.03 -5.90 23.86
N ARG A 534 0.93 -4.98 23.94
CA ARG A 534 1.03 -3.85 23.01
C ARG A 534 2.10 -4.07 21.96
N PRO A 535 1.96 -3.40 20.78
CA PRO A 535 2.99 -3.40 19.77
C PRO A 535 4.36 -2.96 20.29
N VAL A 536 5.43 -3.50 19.71
CA VAL A 536 6.80 -3.11 20.05
C VAL A 536 7.12 -1.67 19.65
N LYS A 537 6.42 -1.14 18.65
CA LYS A 537 6.41 0.26 18.21
C LYS A 537 5.09 0.55 17.48
N GLU A 538 4.60 1.75 17.58
CA GLU A 538 3.44 2.27 16.84
C GLU A 538 3.79 3.64 16.26
N LEU A 539 3.60 3.83 14.96
CA LEU A 539 3.75 5.15 14.33
C LEU A 539 2.67 6.10 14.85
N LYS A 540 3.08 7.28 15.28
CA LYS A 540 2.18 8.30 15.83
C LYS A 540 2.35 9.67 15.16
N GLY A 541 3.34 9.80 14.28
CA GLY A 541 3.58 11.02 13.51
C GLY A 541 4.73 10.87 12.55
N PHE A 542 4.79 11.72 11.54
CA PHE A 542 5.94 11.86 10.67
C PHE A 542 6.03 13.26 10.08
N GLU A 543 7.23 13.68 9.71
CA GLU A 543 7.49 14.94 9.02
C GLU A 543 8.55 14.75 7.93
N LYS A 544 8.22 15.12 6.69
CA LYS A 544 9.17 15.19 5.57
C LYS A 544 9.90 16.53 5.61
N VAL A 545 11.22 16.47 5.68
CA VAL A 545 12.07 17.64 5.77
C VAL A 545 13.08 17.67 4.60
N SER A 546 13.20 18.82 3.94
CA SER A 546 14.18 19.06 2.88
C SER A 546 15.30 19.94 3.41
N LEU A 547 16.56 19.54 3.17
CA LEU A 547 17.75 20.22 3.66
C LEU A 547 18.82 20.34 2.58
N LYS A 548 19.44 21.51 2.48
CA LYS A 548 20.64 21.73 1.68
C LYS A 548 21.87 21.10 2.35
N PRO A 549 22.97 20.86 1.61
CA PRO A 549 24.22 20.41 2.20
C PRO A 549 24.65 21.24 3.42
N GLY A 550 24.93 20.57 4.53
CA GLY A 550 25.34 21.19 5.80
C GLY A 550 24.19 21.81 6.61
N GLU A 551 22.99 21.95 6.06
CA GLU A 551 21.86 22.55 6.75
C GLU A 551 21.37 21.66 7.89
N LYS A 552 20.93 22.32 8.99
CA LYS A 552 20.34 21.69 10.18
C LYS A 552 18.96 22.25 10.42
N LYS A 553 18.06 21.38 10.89
CA LYS A 553 16.72 21.77 11.30
C LYS A 553 16.31 21.01 12.57
N GLU A 554 15.68 21.70 13.49
CA GLU A 554 15.00 21.07 14.62
C GLU A 554 13.59 20.64 14.18
N ILE A 555 13.24 19.38 14.46
CA ILE A 555 11.94 18.79 14.21
C ILE A 555 11.35 18.38 15.55
N SER A 556 10.10 18.76 15.77
CA SER A 556 9.41 18.53 17.02
C SER A 556 8.04 17.90 16.80
N PHE A 557 7.73 16.90 17.59
CA PHE A 557 6.42 16.25 17.63
C PHE A 557 5.76 16.51 18.98
N ARG A 558 4.47 16.77 18.94
CA ARG A 558 3.64 16.92 20.11
C ARG A 558 3.04 15.57 20.49
N ILE A 559 3.31 15.10 21.69
CA ILE A 559 2.75 13.87 22.26
C ILE A 559 1.66 14.24 23.24
N THR A 560 0.45 13.71 23.04
CA THR A 560 -0.73 13.89 23.88
C THR A 560 -1.22 12.55 24.43
N GLU A 561 -2.02 12.58 25.46
CA GLU A 561 -2.64 11.38 26.03
C GLU A 561 -3.48 10.62 24.99
N GLU A 562 -4.18 11.35 24.10
CA GLU A 562 -4.99 10.75 23.03
C GLU A 562 -4.20 9.80 22.13
N MET A 563 -2.91 10.10 21.87
CA MET A 563 -2.04 9.25 21.06
C MET A 563 -1.71 7.91 21.73
N LEU A 564 -1.92 7.79 23.03
CA LEU A 564 -1.64 6.62 23.85
C LEU A 564 -2.85 5.70 24.03
N ARG A 565 -4.03 6.14 23.57
CA ARG A 565 -5.29 5.41 23.75
C ARG A 565 -5.34 4.16 22.87
N PHE A 566 -5.95 3.11 23.42
CA PHE A 566 -6.17 1.83 22.76
C PHE A 566 -7.42 1.15 23.35
N VAL A 567 -7.89 0.08 22.71
CA VAL A 567 -8.96 -0.77 23.25
C VAL A 567 -8.37 -1.72 24.28
N ARG A 568 -8.75 -1.54 25.54
CA ARG A 568 -8.26 -2.26 26.71
C ARG A 568 -8.83 -3.68 26.81
N ALA A 569 -8.37 -4.44 27.81
CA ALA A 569 -8.84 -5.80 28.05
C ALA A 569 -10.34 -5.91 28.36
N ASP A 570 -10.93 -4.89 28.95
CA ASP A 570 -12.37 -4.80 29.25
C ASP A 570 -13.22 -4.26 28.12
N GLY A 571 -12.62 -3.97 26.95
CA GLY A 571 -13.28 -3.39 25.78
C GLY A 571 -13.44 -1.87 25.81
N SER A 572 -13.06 -1.19 26.89
CA SER A 572 -13.08 0.26 26.95
C SER A 572 -11.95 0.86 26.11
N TYR A 573 -12.14 2.11 25.61
CA TYR A 573 -11.14 2.85 24.86
C TYR A 573 -10.51 3.93 25.73
N GLY A 574 -9.20 3.93 25.86
CA GLY A 574 -8.46 4.92 26.65
C GLY A 574 -6.99 4.54 26.86
N SER A 575 -6.23 5.44 27.46
CA SER A 575 -4.85 5.20 27.88
C SER A 575 -4.79 4.56 29.27
N GLU A 576 -3.64 3.98 29.62
CA GLU A 576 -3.37 3.45 30.96
C GLU A 576 -2.13 4.13 31.54
N PRO A 577 -2.12 4.42 32.87
CA PRO A 577 -0.94 4.93 33.53
C PRO A 577 0.23 3.94 33.43
N GLY A 578 1.40 4.44 33.06
CA GLY A 578 2.55 3.57 32.89
C GLY A 578 3.75 4.27 32.29
N LYS A 579 4.73 3.44 31.92
CA LYS A 579 5.95 3.86 31.25
C LYS A 579 5.79 3.71 29.75
N PHE A 580 6.24 4.72 29.00
CA PHE A 580 6.26 4.74 27.54
C PHE A 580 7.67 4.96 27.04
N ARG A 581 7.95 4.46 25.84
CA ARG A 581 9.17 4.74 25.07
C ARG A 581 8.82 5.48 23.83
N VAL A 582 9.65 6.45 23.46
CA VAL A 582 9.48 7.26 22.26
C VAL A 582 10.75 7.29 21.43
N TRP A 583 10.61 7.13 20.12
CA TRP A 583 11.67 7.26 19.11
C TRP A 583 11.28 8.34 18.12
N ILE A 584 12.26 9.05 17.60
CA ILE A 584 12.15 9.83 16.36
C ILE A 584 13.31 9.35 15.49
N SER A 585 13.00 8.73 14.37
CA SER A 585 13.97 8.03 13.53
C SER A 585 13.56 8.03 12.06
N ASP A 586 14.42 7.55 11.17
CA ASP A 586 14.22 7.49 9.73
C ASP A 586 13.57 6.16 9.26
N SER A 587 13.41 5.19 10.17
CA SER A 587 12.75 3.91 9.94
C SER A 587 12.30 3.25 11.24
N SER A 588 11.50 2.19 11.14
CA SER A 588 10.96 1.49 12.31
C SER A 588 12.01 0.71 13.12
N ASP A 589 13.14 0.33 12.54
CA ASP A 589 14.18 -0.46 13.22
C ASP A 589 15.38 0.38 13.72
N SER A 590 15.34 1.69 13.53
CA SER A 590 16.43 2.61 13.87
C SER A 590 16.13 3.46 15.12
N GLY A 591 17.18 4.15 15.58
CA GLY A 591 17.12 5.18 16.61
C GLY A 591 17.20 4.68 18.06
N MET A 592 17.58 5.60 18.94
CA MET A 592 17.56 5.42 20.39
C MET A 592 16.25 5.97 20.95
N TYR A 593 15.74 5.38 22.02
CA TYR A 593 14.52 5.87 22.66
C TYR A 593 14.80 6.72 23.90
N GLN A 594 13.81 7.56 24.22
CA GLN A 594 13.65 8.17 25.54
C GLN A 594 12.43 7.59 26.24
N GLU A 595 12.37 7.71 27.57
CA GLU A 595 11.25 7.22 28.37
C GLU A 595 10.48 8.39 29.01
N PHE A 596 9.16 8.26 29.08
CA PHE A 596 8.30 9.12 29.85
C PHE A 596 7.21 8.30 30.56
N VAL A 597 6.49 8.91 31.49
CA VAL A 597 5.38 8.28 32.21
C VAL A 597 4.09 9.09 32.02
N LEU A 598 2.97 8.39 31.92
CA LEU A 598 1.62 8.94 32.01
C LEU A 598 1.13 8.85 33.45
#